data_46f9db5035f3fc24ddd9c3fed8bb3e50
#
_entry.id   46f9db5035f3fc24ddd9c3fed8bb3e50
#
_cell.length_a   1.000
_cell.length_b   1.000
_cell.length_c   1.000
_cell.angle_alpha   90.00
_cell.angle_beta   90.00
_cell.angle_gamma   90.00
#
_symmetry.space_group_name_H-M   'P 1'
#
loop_
_entity.id
_entity.type
_entity.pdbx_description
1 polymer ?
#
loop_
_entity_poly.entity_id
_entity_poly.type
_entity_poly.pdbx_seq_one_letter_code
_entity_poly.pdbx_strand_id
1 'polypeptide(L)'
;MKYLVCANIPIETKDEVSQAVVTLNKVGDLAKKAGLNFCYHNHDAEFKVVDGQKAFDVFTSQVPADLLKFELDLGWASKAGVDIVELFKQHPGRFPLCHIKDFDSEFKNILPVGEGVVNYKRIFAAAKSGGLEHFFVEHDFPKDAFESLRISKKALDAIL
;
A
#
# COMPACT_ATOMS: atom_id res chain seq x y z
N MET A 1 -0.07 20.71 -2.03
CA MET A 1 0.23 19.27 -1.76
C MET A 1 -0.69 18.85 -0.63
N LYS A 2 -1.34 17.66 -0.71
CA LYS A 2 -2.29 17.16 0.31
C LYS A 2 -1.69 16.00 1.10
N TYR A 3 -0.83 15.22 0.47
CA TYR A 3 -0.23 14.02 1.03
C TYR A 3 1.30 14.10 1.03
N LEU A 4 1.92 13.53 2.06
CA LEU A 4 3.35 13.24 2.19
C LEU A 4 3.49 11.73 2.37
N VAL A 5 4.33 11.06 1.60
CA VAL A 5 4.50 9.60 1.65
C VAL A 5 5.91 9.24 2.09
N CYS A 6 6.03 8.33 3.05
CA CYS A 6 7.26 7.63 3.37
C CYS A 6 7.29 6.34 2.56
N ALA A 7 8.17 6.27 1.56
CA ALA A 7 8.24 5.14 0.64
C ALA A 7 9.00 3.93 1.20
N ASN A 8 9.87 4.14 2.19
CA ASN A 8 10.66 3.06 2.78
C ASN A 8 11.23 3.49 4.14
N ILE A 9 11.39 2.54 5.07
CA ILE A 9 12.06 2.70 6.35
C ILE A 9 12.63 1.32 6.75
N PRO A 10 13.79 1.25 7.47
CA PRO A 10 14.31 -0.03 7.94
C PRO A 10 13.35 -0.77 8.86
N ILE A 11 13.11 -2.06 8.58
CA ILE A 11 12.17 -2.94 9.31
C ILE A 11 12.65 -4.40 9.41
N GLU A 12 13.95 -4.63 9.18
CA GLU A 12 14.51 -5.99 9.14
C GLU A 12 14.67 -6.61 10.53
N THR A 13 14.65 -5.79 11.58
CA THR A 13 14.78 -6.23 12.97
C THR A 13 13.69 -5.59 13.85
N LYS A 14 13.42 -6.19 15.00
CA LYS A 14 12.50 -5.64 16.00
C LYS A 14 12.90 -4.23 16.46
N ASP A 15 14.20 -3.98 16.61
CA ASP A 15 14.70 -2.66 17.02
C ASP A 15 14.46 -1.62 15.92
N GLU A 16 14.67 -1.96 14.65
CA GLU A 16 14.36 -1.09 13.54
C GLU A 16 12.88 -0.78 13.45
N VAL A 17 12.00 -1.78 13.62
CA VAL A 17 10.55 -1.56 13.66
C VAL A 17 10.17 -0.62 14.82
N SER A 18 10.80 -0.76 15.98
CA SER A 18 10.57 0.14 17.13
C SER A 18 11.03 1.57 16.82
N GLN A 19 12.19 1.74 16.19
CA GLN A 19 12.69 3.06 15.74
C GLN A 19 11.82 3.66 14.65
N ALA A 20 11.31 2.83 13.72
CA ALA A 20 10.36 3.25 12.70
C ALA A 20 9.09 3.84 13.33
N VAL A 21 8.51 3.19 14.34
CA VAL A 21 7.35 3.71 15.08
C VAL A 21 7.61 5.10 15.66
N VAL A 22 8.77 5.30 16.30
CA VAL A 22 9.15 6.62 16.85
C VAL A 22 9.22 7.67 15.73
N THR A 23 9.85 7.32 14.62
CA THR A 23 10.01 8.20 13.46
C THR A 23 8.65 8.53 12.83
N LEU A 24 7.80 7.52 12.60
CA LEU A 24 6.48 7.70 11.99
C LEU A 24 5.55 8.57 12.85
N ASN A 25 5.57 8.39 14.17
CA ASN A 25 4.82 9.26 15.10
C ASN A 25 5.30 10.72 15.00
N LYS A 26 6.62 10.95 15.04
CA LYS A 26 7.21 12.29 14.96
C LYS A 26 6.91 12.98 13.62
N VAL A 27 7.10 12.27 12.50
CA VAL A 27 6.83 12.83 11.17
C VAL A 27 5.33 13.07 10.99
N GLY A 28 4.48 12.15 11.45
CA GLY A 28 3.03 12.30 11.41
C GLY A 28 2.54 13.54 12.16
N ASP A 29 3.08 13.79 13.35
CA ASP A 29 2.75 15.00 14.13
C ASP A 29 3.18 16.29 13.41
N LEU A 30 4.39 16.30 12.82
CA LEU A 30 4.88 17.45 12.04
C LEU A 30 4.05 17.66 10.77
N ALA A 31 3.72 16.60 10.04
CA ALA A 31 2.88 16.68 8.83
C ALA A 31 1.48 17.21 9.17
N LYS A 32 0.86 16.71 10.24
CA LYS A 32 -0.44 17.18 10.73
C LYS A 32 -0.42 18.66 11.08
N LYS A 33 0.61 19.13 11.77
CA LYS A 33 0.81 20.59 12.07
C LYS A 33 0.98 21.42 10.81
N ALA A 34 1.54 20.85 9.76
CA ALA A 34 1.68 21.48 8.46
C ALA A 34 0.43 21.36 7.56
N GLY A 35 -0.65 20.76 8.04
CA GLY A 35 -1.90 20.54 7.27
C GLY A 35 -1.77 19.48 6.18
N LEU A 36 -0.84 18.54 6.32
CA LEU A 36 -0.61 17.42 5.40
C LEU A 36 -1.09 16.10 6.00
N ASN A 37 -1.60 15.22 5.16
CA ASN A 37 -1.81 13.82 5.50
C ASN A 37 -0.51 13.04 5.28
N PHE A 38 -0.02 12.35 6.30
CA PHE A 38 1.16 11.51 6.19
C PHE A 38 0.75 10.07 5.93
N CYS A 39 1.36 9.45 4.92
CA CYS A 39 1.13 8.07 4.51
C CYS A 39 2.44 7.27 4.54
N TYR A 40 2.33 5.98 4.80
CA TYR A 40 3.40 5.00 4.63
C TYR A 40 3.06 4.12 3.44
N HIS A 41 4.03 3.90 2.55
CA HIS A 41 3.93 2.97 1.43
C HIS A 41 4.56 1.63 1.80
N ASN A 42 3.82 0.54 1.63
CA ASN A 42 4.30 -0.80 1.94
C ASN A 42 4.84 -1.54 0.71
N HIS A 43 5.71 -2.49 0.98
CA HIS A 43 6.04 -3.62 0.11
C HIS A 43 5.51 -4.93 0.71
N ASP A 44 6.07 -6.08 0.32
CA ASP A 44 5.71 -7.38 0.91
C ASP A 44 6.40 -7.61 2.27
N ALA A 45 7.50 -6.91 2.54
CA ALA A 45 8.32 -7.08 3.75
C ALA A 45 7.56 -6.72 5.03
N GLU A 46 6.70 -5.70 5.00
CA GLU A 46 5.90 -5.25 6.15
C GLU A 46 4.93 -6.31 6.67
N PHE A 47 4.56 -7.25 5.80
CA PHE A 47 3.64 -8.36 6.14
C PHE A 47 4.36 -9.64 6.54
N LYS A 48 5.70 -9.69 6.46
CA LYS A 48 6.51 -10.82 6.94
C LYS A 48 6.67 -10.77 8.44
N VAL A 49 6.70 -11.96 9.07
CA VAL A 49 6.96 -12.07 10.50
C VAL A 49 8.46 -11.95 10.73
N VAL A 50 8.87 -10.95 11.50
CA VAL A 50 10.24 -10.74 11.98
C VAL A 50 10.18 -10.67 13.50
N ASP A 51 10.94 -11.52 14.19
CA ASP A 51 10.96 -11.59 15.65
C ASP A 51 9.55 -11.69 16.29
N GLY A 52 8.67 -12.47 15.66
CA GLY A 52 7.31 -12.76 16.15
C GLY A 52 6.27 -11.68 15.85
N GLN A 53 6.59 -10.64 15.09
CA GLN A 53 5.66 -9.55 14.74
C GLN A 53 5.78 -9.17 13.26
N LYS A 54 4.73 -8.54 12.72
CA LYS A 54 4.75 -7.91 11.39
C LYS A 54 4.86 -6.40 11.58
N ALA A 55 5.74 -5.75 10.81
CA ALA A 55 5.90 -4.30 10.88
C ALA A 55 4.57 -3.56 10.61
N PHE A 56 3.76 -4.06 9.65
CA PHE A 56 2.45 -3.49 9.34
C PHE A 56 1.51 -3.48 10.56
N ASP A 57 1.43 -4.59 11.30
CA ASP A 57 0.57 -4.71 12.49
C ASP A 57 1.07 -3.78 13.61
N VAL A 58 2.39 -3.65 13.76
CA VAL A 58 3.01 -2.72 14.72
C VAL A 58 2.68 -1.27 14.35
N PHE A 59 2.84 -0.88 13.08
CA PHE A 59 2.53 0.48 12.62
C PHE A 59 1.05 0.83 12.80
N THR A 60 0.14 -0.08 12.47
CA THR A 60 -1.30 0.13 12.60
C THR A 60 -1.75 0.24 14.06
N SER A 61 -1.10 -0.48 14.98
CA SER A 61 -1.45 -0.49 16.41
C SER A 61 -0.76 0.60 17.23
N GLN A 62 0.48 1.02 16.87
CA GLN A 62 1.29 1.93 17.67
C GLN A 62 1.39 3.35 17.11
N VAL A 63 0.95 3.58 15.85
CA VAL A 63 0.88 4.93 15.29
C VAL A 63 -0.58 5.32 15.09
N PRO A 64 -1.07 6.38 15.77
CA PRO A 64 -2.45 6.82 15.66
C PRO A 64 -2.93 7.07 14.24
N ALA A 65 -4.21 6.76 13.96
CA ALA A 65 -4.80 6.84 12.64
C ALA A 65 -4.87 8.27 12.05
N ASP A 66 -4.79 9.27 12.90
CA ASP A 66 -4.74 10.68 12.53
C ASP A 66 -3.32 11.21 12.29
N LEU A 67 -2.29 10.41 12.63
CA LEU A 67 -0.89 10.70 12.36
C LEU A 67 -0.33 9.91 11.18
N LEU A 68 -0.84 8.70 10.93
CA LEU A 68 -0.37 7.85 9.85
C LEU A 68 -1.55 7.22 9.10
N LYS A 69 -1.57 7.41 7.81
CA LYS A 69 -2.36 6.66 6.83
C LYS A 69 -1.45 5.75 6.03
N PHE A 70 -2.00 5.01 5.06
CA PHE A 70 -1.21 4.17 4.18
C PHE A 70 -1.48 4.51 2.71
N GLU A 71 -0.41 4.53 1.94
CA GLU A 71 -0.46 4.34 0.50
C GLU A 71 -0.25 2.85 0.26
N LEU A 72 -1.37 2.10 0.25
CA LEU A 72 -1.32 0.64 0.18
C LEU A 72 -0.93 0.18 -1.22
N ASP A 73 0.22 -0.47 -1.36
CA ASP A 73 0.51 -1.21 -2.59
C ASP A 73 -0.27 -2.52 -2.59
N LEU A 74 -1.28 -2.56 -3.47
CA LEU A 74 -2.22 -3.68 -3.56
C LEU A 74 -1.55 -4.93 -4.14
N GLY A 75 -0.57 -4.75 -5.02
CA GLY A 75 0.19 -5.85 -5.61
C GLY A 75 1.13 -6.49 -4.59
N TRP A 76 1.93 -5.70 -3.87
CA TRP A 76 2.83 -6.21 -2.84
C TRP A 76 2.08 -6.85 -1.67
N ALA A 77 0.96 -6.26 -1.24
CA ALA A 77 0.12 -6.86 -0.21
C ALA A 77 -0.48 -8.20 -0.67
N SER A 78 -0.95 -8.28 -1.94
CA SER A 78 -1.43 -9.55 -2.52
C SER A 78 -0.33 -10.60 -2.59
N LYS A 79 0.90 -10.22 -3.00
CA LYS A 79 2.07 -11.10 -3.00
C LYS A 79 2.40 -11.65 -1.61
N ALA A 80 2.21 -10.85 -0.58
CA ALA A 80 2.38 -11.27 0.82
C ALA A 80 1.22 -12.14 1.33
N GLY A 81 0.22 -12.46 0.49
CA GLY A 81 -0.93 -13.27 0.85
C GLY A 81 -1.99 -12.55 1.68
N VAL A 82 -2.00 -11.22 1.68
CA VAL A 82 -2.95 -10.41 2.42
C VAL A 82 -4.29 -10.36 1.68
N ASP A 83 -5.38 -10.65 2.37
CA ASP A 83 -6.73 -10.33 1.87
C ASP A 83 -7.00 -8.83 2.07
N ILE A 84 -6.91 -8.07 0.99
CA ILE A 84 -7.04 -6.61 1.01
C ILE A 84 -8.43 -6.17 1.47
N VAL A 85 -9.48 -6.92 1.12
CA VAL A 85 -10.85 -6.59 1.53
C VAL A 85 -11.02 -6.74 3.04
N GLU A 86 -10.44 -7.80 3.62
CA GLU A 86 -10.43 -7.98 5.07
C GLU A 86 -9.55 -6.92 5.75
N LEU A 87 -8.41 -6.55 5.15
CA LEU A 87 -7.56 -5.47 5.66
C LEU A 87 -8.31 -4.13 5.71
N PHE A 88 -9.09 -3.80 4.68
CA PHE A 88 -9.93 -2.61 4.66
C PHE A 88 -10.98 -2.61 5.77
N LYS A 89 -11.58 -3.76 6.07
CA LYS A 89 -12.55 -3.91 7.17
C LYS A 89 -11.91 -3.76 8.55
N GLN A 90 -10.69 -4.30 8.72
CA GLN A 90 -9.94 -4.22 9.98
C GLN A 90 -9.45 -2.80 10.27
N HIS A 91 -9.13 -2.03 9.23
CA HIS A 91 -8.57 -0.69 9.35
C HIS A 91 -9.33 0.34 8.50
N PRO A 92 -10.62 0.58 8.78
CA PRO A 92 -11.47 1.45 7.95
C PRO A 92 -10.92 2.88 7.87
N GLY A 93 -10.90 3.43 6.64
CA GLY A 93 -10.45 4.80 6.41
C GLY A 93 -8.94 5.03 6.57
N ARG A 94 -8.13 3.97 6.65
CA ARG A 94 -6.66 4.07 6.79
C ARG A 94 -5.92 4.13 5.47
N PHE A 95 -6.58 3.91 4.30
CA PHE A 95 -5.95 3.72 3.00
C PHE A 95 -6.42 4.74 1.95
N PRO A 96 -6.13 6.05 2.12
CA PRO A 96 -6.57 7.06 1.16
C PRO A 96 -5.88 6.96 -0.20
N LEU A 97 -4.69 6.37 -0.24
CA LEU A 97 -3.88 6.19 -1.43
C LEU A 97 -3.62 4.70 -1.66
N CYS A 98 -3.46 4.29 -2.93
CA CYS A 98 -2.91 2.97 -3.22
C CYS A 98 -2.09 2.97 -4.51
N HIS A 99 -1.13 2.03 -4.58
CA HIS A 99 -0.53 1.61 -5.84
C HIS A 99 -1.29 0.40 -6.39
N ILE A 100 -1.52 0.45 -7.71
CA ILE A 100 -2.10 -0.64 -8.48
C ILE A 100 -0.97 -1.29 -9.26
N LYS A 101 -0.53 -2.45 -8.80
CA LYS A 101 0.57 -3.23 -9.35
C LYS A 101 0.12 -4.67 -9.49
N ASP A 102 0.23 -5.24 -10.69
CA ASP A 102 -0.24 -6.59 -10.98
C ASP A 102 0.94 -7.57 -11.15
N PHE A 103 0.71 -8.83 -10.85
CA PHE A 103 1.73 -9.87 -10.87
C PHE A 103 1.25 -11.10 -11.63
N ASP A 104 2.19 -11.88 -12.17
CA ASP A 104 1.91 -13.23 -12.66
C ASP A 104 1.46 -14.18 -11.52
N SER A 105 1.01 -15.38 -11.88
CA SER A 105 0.47 -16.36 -10.92
C SER A 105 1.48 -16.87 -9.89
N GLU A 106 2.78 -16.68 -10.14
CA GLU A 106 3.87 -17.06 -9.24
C GLU A 106 4.38 -15.86 -8.41
N PHE A 107 3.84 -14.67 -8.63
CA PHE A 107 4.29 -13.41 -8.02
C PHE A 107 5.79 -13.10 -8.26
N LYS A 108 6.32 -13.54 -9.40
CA LYS A 108 7.71 -13.33 -9.79
C LYS A 108 7.90 -12.13 -10.72
N ASN A 109 6.94 -11.91 -11.62
CA ASN A 109 7.01 -10.85 -12.61
C ASN A 109 5.85 -9.88 -12.42
N ILE A 110 6.16 -8.58 -12.52
CA ILE A 110 5.16 -7.53 -12.59
C ILE A 110 4.62 -7.50 -14.02
N LEU A 111 3.31 -7.41 -14.17
CA LEU A 111 2.60 -7.36 -15.42
C LEU A 111 1.77 -6.08 -15.53
N PRO A 112 1.38 -5.66 -16.75
CA PRO A 112 0.36 -4.64 -16.90
C PRO A 112 -0.91 -5.02 -16.13
N VAL A 113 -1.56 -4.05 -15.50
CA VAL A 113 -2.79 -4.27 -14.73
C VAL A 113 -3.86 -4.94 -15.61
N GLY A 114 -4.44 -6.00 -15.10
CA GLY A 114 -5.45 -6.82 -15.80
C GLY A 114 -4.89 -8.01 -16.55
N GLU A 115 -3.57 -8.13 -16.69
CA GLU A 115 -2.90 -9.32 -17.23
C GLU A 115 -2.37 -10.25 -16.12
N GLY A 116 -2.43 -9.82 -14.87
CA GLY A 116 -2.00 -10.58 -13.70
C GLY A 116 -3.14 -11.25 -12.94
N VAL A 117 -2.84 -11.58 -11.67
CA VAL A 117 -3.75 -12.36 -10.81
C VAL A 117 -4.46 -11.54 -9.73
N VAL A 118 -4.12 -10.27 -9.56
CA VAL A 118 -4.72 -9.43 -8.52
C VAL A 118 -6.17 -9.10 -8.87
N ASN A 119 -7.10 -9.45 -7.99
CA ASN A 119 -8.54 -9.25 -8.24
C ASN A 119 -8.97 -7.81 -7.94
N TYR A 120 -8.61 -6.89 -8.82
CA TYR A 120 -8.94 -5.46 -8.67
C TYR A 120 -10.45 -5.19 -8.63
N LYS A 121 -11.27 -5.95 -9.36
CA LYS A 121 -12.74 -5.79 -9.30
C LYS A 121 -13.27 -6.00 -7.88
N ARG A 122 -12.79 -7.04 -7.18
CA ARG A 122 -13.16 -7.32 -5.79
C ARG A 122 -12.66 -6.23 -4.84
N ILE A 123 -11.42 -5.77 -5.05
CA ILE A 123 -10.78 -4.75 -4.22
C ILE A 123 -11.50 -3.41 -4.34
N PHE A 124 -11.75 -2.93 -5.57
CA PHE A 124 -12.43 -1.65 -5.80
C PHE A 124 -13.88 -1.66 -5.35
N ALA A 125 -14.58 -2.81 -5.40
CA ALA A 125 -15.91 -2.93 -4.80
C ALA A 125 -15.92 -2.66 -3.28
N ALA A 126 -14.78 -2.86 -2.59
CA ALA A 126 -14.61 -2.59 -1.17
C ALA A 126 -13.86 -1.26 -0.86
N ALA A 127 -13.43 -0.52 -1.87
CA ALA A 127 -12.55 0.65 -1.75
C ALA A 127 -13.07 1.70 -0.76
N LYS A 128 -14.39 1.92 -0.71
CA LYS A 128 -15.02 2.87 0.22
C LYS A 128 -14.75 2.53 1.69
N SER A 129 -14.72 1.26 2.07
CA SER A 129 -14.43 0.85 3.46
C SER A 129 -12.98 1.13 3.85
N GLY A 130 -12.03 0.99 2.91
CA GLY A 130 -10.63 1.36 3.09
C GLY A 130 -10.39 2.86 3.14
N GLY A 131 -11.35 3.66 2.64
CA GLY A 131 -11.21 5.13 2.54
C GLY A 131 -10.39 5.56 1.32
N LEU A 132 -10.35 4.74 0.25
CA LEU A 132 -9.55 5.01 -0.95
C LEU A 132 -10.05 6.27 -1.67
N GLU A 133 -9.16 7.24 -1.89
CA GLU A 133 -9.40 8.50 -2.59
C GLU A 133 -8.65 8.58 -3.93
N HIS A 134 -7.41 8.08 -3.95
CA HIS A 134 -6.54 8.14 -5.13
C HIS A 134 -5.80 6.83 -5.33
N PHE A 135 -5.52 6.52 -6.59
CA PHE A 135 -4.71 5.37 -6.95
C PHE A 135 -3.69 5.71 -8.05
N PHE A 136 -2.57 5.00 -8.05
CA PHE A 136 -1.47 5.17 -8.98
C PHE A 136 -1.12 3.82 -9.61
N VAL A 137 -1.14 3.75 -10.93
CA VAL A 137 -0.72 2.56 -11.67
C VAL A 137 0.81 2.52 -11.67
N GLU A 138 1.37 1.41 -11.22
CA GLU A 138 2.80 1.20 -11.19
C GLU A 138 3.20 -0.12 -11.84
N HIS A 139 4.21 -0.06 -12.71
CA HIS A 139 4.85 -1.22 -13.30
C HIS A 139 6.36 -0.99 -13.31
N ASP A 140 7.09 -1.68 -12.42
CA ASP A 140 8.54 -1.55 -12.33
C ASP A 140 9.21 -2.21 -13.52
N PHE A 141 10.09 -1.45 -14.20
CA PHE A 141 10.92 -1.93 -15.31
C PHE A 141 10.17 -2.59 -16.47
N PRO A 142 9.08 -2.00 -17.00
CA PRO A 142 8.35 -2.55 -18.13
C PRO A 142 9.22 -2.50 -19.40
N LYS A 143 9.09 -3.47 -20.30
CA LYS A 143 9.77 -3.45 -21.62
C LYS A 143 9.35 -2.24 -22.45
N ASP A 144 8.07 -1.90 -22.41
CA ASP A 144 7.46 -0.71 -23.01
C ASP A 144 6.49 -0.09 -22.01
N ALA A 145 6.88 1.08 -21.47
CA ALA A 145 6.10 1.76 -20.44
C ALA A 145 4.76 2.29 -20.97
N PHE A 146 4.74 2.80 -22.23
CA PHE A 146 3.51 3.33 -22.81
C PHE A 146 2.52 2.22 -23.14
N GLU A 147 2.99 1.09 -23.66
CA GLU A 147 2.14 -0.06 -23.93
C GLU A 147 1.59 -0.65 -22.62
N SER A 148 2.42 -0.79 -21.59
CA SER A 148 1.98 -1.23 -20.26
C SER A 148 0.89 -0.31 -19.68
N LEU A 149 1.07 1.00 -19.76
CA LEU A 149 0.05 1.96 -19.29
C LEU A 149 -1.23 1.90 -20.12
N ARG A 150 -1.15 1.69 -21.44
CA ARG A 150 -2.30 1.54 -22.33
C ARG A 150 -3.14 0.32 -21.95
N ILE A 151 -2.48 -0.82 -21.72
CA ILE A 151 -3.13 -2.06 -21.29
C ILE A 151 -3.78 -1.86 -19.92
N SER A 152 -3.03 -1.34 -18.95
CA SER A 152 -3.48 -1.10 -17.59
C SER A 152 -4.69 -0.16 -17.54
N LYS A 153 -4.62 0.95 -18.31
CA LYS A 153 -5.75 1.88 -18.41
C LYS A 153 -7.02 1.20 -18.93
N LYS A 154 -6.89 0.42 -20.04
CA LYS A 154 -8.03 -0.30 -20.62
C LYS A 154 -8.67 -1.27 -19.62
N ALA A 155 -7.85 -1.98 -18.85
CA ALA A 155 -8.35 -2.91 -17.84
C ALA A 155 -9.07 -2.17 -16.70
N LEU A 156 -8.51 -1.04 -16.23
CA LEU A 156 -9.11 -0.23 -15.17
C LEU A 156 -10.40 0.46 -15.61
N ASP A 157 -10.48 0.98 -16.84
CA ASP A 157 -11.71 1.56 -17.39
C ASP A 157 -12.90 0.57 -17.42
N ALA A 158 -12.61 -0.74 -17.42
CA ALA A 158 -13.63 -1.79 -17.37
C ALA A 158 -14.03 -2.18 -15.93
N ILE A 159 -13.29 -1.73 -14.92
CA ILE A 159 -13.49 -2.08 -13.51
C ILE A 159 -14.08 -0.89 -12.73
N LEU A 160 -13.65 0.32 -13.05
CA LEU A 160 -14.03 1.58 -12.40
C LEU A 160 -15.25 2.22 -13.07
#